data_5f80d1d0d280227f25fe157d1dfcac8d
#
_entry.id   5f80d1d0d280227f25fe157d1dfcac8d
#
_cell.length_a   1.000
_cell.length_b   1.000
_cell.length_c   1.000
_cell.angle_alpha   90.00
_cell.angle_beta   90.00
_cell.angle_gamma   90.00
#
_symmetry.space_group_name_H-M   'P 1'
#
loop_
_entity.id
_entity.type
_entity.pdbx_description
1 polymer ?
#
loop_
_entity_poly.entity_id
_entity_poly.type
_entity_poly.pdbx_seq_one_letter_code
_entity_poly.pdbx_strand_id
1 'polypeptide(L)' 'MRLYVEPMDATVVEVADDGRLRYEGQTELSEPTLQERRAVIYAARNEIAALTELIDALVSRSSVRNPS' A
#
# COMPACT_ATOMS: atom_id res chain seq x y z
N MET A 1 -3.72 3.93 7.58
CA MET A 1 -3.34 3.90 6.15
C MET A 1 -4.23 2.92 5.40
N ARG A 2 -4.76 3.32 4.27
CA ARG A 2 -5.64 2.46 3.48
C ARG A 2 -4.84 1.79 2.39
N LEU A 3 -5.00 0.46 2.27
CA LEU A 3 -4.30 -0.33 1.27
C LEU A 3 -5.28 -1.19 0.50
N TYR A 4 -5.06 -1.30 -0.80
CA TYR A 4 -5.74 -2.27 -1.65
C TYR A 4 -4.95 -3.57 -1.59
N VAL A 5 -5.59 -4.62 -1.08
CA VAL A 5 -4.92 -5.90 -0.85
C VAL A 5 -5.49 -6.94 -1.79
N GLU A 6 -4.83 -7.14 -2.92
CA GLU A 6 -5.29 -8.06 -3.95
C GLU A 6 -5.39 -9.51 -3.47
N PRO A 7 -4.39 -10.05 -2.74
CA PRO A 7 -4.50 -11.43 -2.26
C PRO A 7 -5.65 -11.69 -1.30
N MET A 8 -6.29 -10.64 -0.79
CA MET A 8 -7.43 -10.74 0.11
C MET A 8 -8.71 -10.35 -0.61
N ASP A 9 -8.97 -10.99 -1.75
CA ASP A 9 -10.15 -10.74 -2.60
C ASP A 9 -10.25 -9.29 -3.07
N ALA A 10 -9.11 -8.68 -3.34
CA ALA A 10 -9.04 -7.32 -3.86
C ALA A 10 -9.80 -6.34 -2.99
N THR A 11 -9.64 -6.44 -1.69
CA THR A 11 -10.34 -5.58 -0.74
C THR A 11 -9.47 -4.43 -0.28
N VAL A 12 -10.11 -3.33 0.10
CA VAL A 12 -9.43 -2.18 0.70
C VAL A 12 -9.45 -2.36 2.21
N VAL A 13 -8.28 -2.24 2.83
CA VAL A 13 -8.10 -2.45 4.25
C VAL A 13 -7.54 -1.18 4.87
N GLU A 14 -8.10 -0.77 6.00
CA GLU A 14 -7.54 0.30 6.82
C GLU A 14 -6.57 -0.32 7.81
N VAL A 15 -5.32 0.12 7.77
CA VAL A 15 -4.28 -0.37 8.67
C VAL A 15 -3.97 0.72 9.69
N ALA A 16 -4.20 0.41 10.97
CA ALA A 16 -3.90 1.34 12.04
C ALA A 16 -2.39 1.36 12.34
N ASP A 17 -1.94 2.39 13.05
CA ASP A 17 -0.51 2.54 13.37
C ASP A 17 0.02 1.38 14.22
N ASP A 18 -0.84 0.71 14.98
CA ASP A 18 -0.46 -0.42 15.78
C ASP A 18 -0.55 -1.76 15.04
N GLY A 19 -0.89 -1.74 13.74
CA GLY A 19 -0.95 -2.94 12.92
C GLY A 19 -2.29 -3.64 12.88
N ARG A 20 -3.29 -3.14 13.61
CA ARG A 20 -4.63 -3.73 13.54
C ARG A 20 -5.32 -3.33 12.25
N LEU A 21 -6.25 -4.18 11.80
CA LEU A 21 -6.92 -4.01 10.52
C LEU A 21 -8.41 -3.74 10.70
N ARG A 22 -8.95 -2.97 9.76
CA ARG A 22 -10.38 -2.78 9.62
C ARG A 22 -10.73 -2.91 8.15
N TYR A 23 -11.60 -3.87 7.85
CA TYR A 23 -12.07 -4.06 6.49
C TYR A 23 -13.13 -3.02 6.14
N GLU A 24 -13.28 -2.79 4.85
CA GLU A 24 -14.32 -1.90 4.37
C GLU A 24 -15.69 -2.38 4.85
N GLY A 25 -16.47 -1.47 5.41
CA GLY A 25 -17.77 -1.80 5.98
C GLY A 25 -17.75 -2.21 7.43
N GLN A 26 -16.59 -2.43 8.03
CA GLN A 26 -16.46 -2.71 9.45
C GLN A 26 -16.21 -1.44 10.24
N THR A 27 -16.64 -1.44 11.49
CA THR A 27 -16.47 -0.29 12.37
C THR A 27 -15.35 -0.48 13.38
N GLU A 28 -14.90 -1.70 13.60
CA GLU A 28 -13.90 -2.02 14.62
C GLU A 28 -12.62 -2.55 14.00
N LEU A 29 -11.50 -2.19 14.63
CA LEU A 29 -10.19 -2.75 14.29
C LEU A 29 -10.05 -4.15 14.90
N SER A 30 -9.36 -5.02 14.21
CA SER A 30 -9.11 -6.38 14.69
C SER A 30 -7.66 -6.76 14.47
N GLU A 31 -7.19 -7.72 15.28
CA GLU A 31 -5.84 -8.26 15.11
C GLU A 31 -5.80 -9.10 13.83
N PRO A 32 -4.81 -8.90 12.96
CA PRO A 32 -4.71 -9.71 11.76
C PRO A 32 -4.20 -11.11 12.07
N THR A 33 -4.68 -12.07 11.30
CA THR A 33 -4.06 -13.40 11.30
C THR A 33 -2.69 -13.30 10.65
N LEU A 34 -1.90 -14.36 10.74
CA LEU A 34 -0.59 -14.40 10.09
C LEU A 34 -0.73 -14.24 8.58
N GLN A 35 -1.72 -14.88 7.97
CA GLN A 35 -1.94 -14.77 6.53
C GLN A 35 -2.39 -13.37 6.14
N GLU A 36 -3.26 -12.75 6.91
CA GLU A 36 -3.67 -11.38 6.67
C GLU A 36 -2.50 -10.43 6.77
N ARG A 37 -1.66 -10.61 7.78
CA ARG A 37 -0.46 -9.79 7.94
C ARG A 37 0.47 -9.90 6.74
N ARG A 38 0.70 -11.13 6.26
CA ARG A 38 1.55 -11.35 5.10
C ARG A 38 0.98 -10.70 3.84
N ALA A 39 -0.33 -10.81 3.65
CA ALA A 39 -0.99 -10.20 2.49
C ALA A 39 -0.86 -8.68 2.53
N VAL A 40 -1.04 -8.07 3.69
CA VAL A 40 -0.90 -6.62 3.84
C VAL A 40 0.54 -6.19 3.59
N ILE A 41 1.52 -6.92 4.11
CA ILE A 41 2.93 -6.61 3.87
C ILE A 41 3.25 -6.70 2.37
N TYR A 42 2.75 -7.73 1.70
CA TYR A 42 2.94 -7.89 0.26
C TYR A 42 2.34 -6.70 -0.50
N ALA A 43 1.13 -6.30 -0.15
CA ALA A 43 0.48 -5.16 -0.79
C ALA A 43 1.25 -3.86 -0.54
N ALA A 44 1.74 -3.68 0.69
CA ALA A 44 2.53 -2.49 1.02
C ALA A 44 3.84 -2.45 0.24
N ARG A 45 4.51 -3.56 0.08
CA ARG A 45 5.74 -3.62 -0.71
C ARG A 45 5.50 -3.30 -2.18
N ASN A 46 4.39 -3.79 -2.73
CA ASN A 46 4.02 -3.46 -4.11
C ASN A 46 3.73 -1.97 -4.25
N GLU A 47 3.07 -1.39 -3.26
CA GLU A 47 2.80 0.05 -3.26
C GLU A 47 4.08 0.87 -3.21
N ILE A 48 5.03 0.46 -2.38
CA ILE A 48 6.33 1.13 -2.31
C ILE A 48 7.04 1.06 -3.66
N ALA A 49 7.03 -0.11 -4.31
CA ALA A 49 7.68 -0.27 -5.60
C ALA A 49 7.02 0.61 -6.67
N ALA A 50 5.69 0.66 -6.69
CA ALA A 50 4.97 1.49 -7.64
C ALA A 50 5.25 2.98 -7.42
N LEU A 51 5.27 3.41 -6.16
CA LEU A 51 5.58 4.80 -5.84
C LEU A 51 7.02 5.15 -6.17
N THR A 52 7.95 4.24 -5.96
CA THR A 52 9.34 4.44 -6.32
C THR A 52 9.49 4.62 -7.83
N GLU A 53 8.83 3.78 -8.62
CA GLU A 53 8.84 3.91 -10.07
C GLU A 53 8.25 5.23 -10.52
N LEU A 54 7.17 5.66 -9.89
CA LEU A 54 6.55 6.94 -10.20
C LEU A 54 7.49 8.10 -9.91
N ILE A 55 8.15 8.08 -8.77
CA ILE A 55 9.11 9.12 -8.41
C ILE A 55 10.25 9.14 -9.42
N ASP A 56 10.78 7.98 -9.78
CA ASP A 56 11.87 7.89 -10.75
C ASP A 56 11.45 8.46 -12.11
N ALA A 57 10.23 8.14 -12.54
CA ALA A 57 9.71 8.65 -13.81
C ALA A 57 9.59 10.17 -13.80
N LEU A 58 9.09 10.71 -12.69
CA LEU A 58 8.93 12.16 -12.58
C LEU A 58 10.28 12.87 -12.49
N VAL A 59 11.22 12.31 -11.76
CA VAL A 59 12.56 12.87 -11.64
C VAL A 59 13.27 12.83 -12.99
N SER A 60 13.21 11.71 -13.69
CA SER A 60 13.82 11.59 -15.02
C SER A 60 13.24 12.58 -16.01
N ARG A 61 11.93 12.75 -15.97
CA ARG A 61 11.26 13.70 -16.83
C ARG A 61 11.72 15.13 -16.53
N SER A 62 11.83 15.46 -15.26
CA SER A 62 12.33 16.79 -14.86
C SER A 62 13.75 17.01 -15.34
N SER A 63 14.61 16.02 -15.24
CA SER A 63 15.99 16.11 -15.71
C SER A 63 16.06 16.36 -17.22
N VAL A 64 15.21 15.67 -17.96
CA VAL A 64 15.15 15.85 -19.42
C VAL A 64 14.62 17.24 -19.78
N ARG A 65 13.66 17.75 -19.03
CA ARG A 65 13.05 19.02 -19.32
C ARG A 65 13.90 20.22 -18.91
N ASN A 66 14.91 20.00 -18.11
CA ASN A 66 15.78 21.06 -17.63
C ASN A 66 17.19 20.85 -18.19
N PRO A 67 17.39 21.18 -19.43
CA PRO A 67 18.64 20.87 -20.15
C PRO A 67 19.85 21.69 -19.74
N SER A 68 19.65 22.71 -18.98
CA SER A 68 20.77 23.58 -18.59
C SER A 68 21.73 22.94 -17.61
#